data_dba42d60c04428b609ec6dc4932c7c0e
#
_entry.id   dba42d60c04428b609ec6dc4932c7c0e
#
_cell.length_a   1.000
_cell.length_b   1.000
_cell.length_c   1.000
_cell.angle_alpha   90.00
_cell.angle_beta   90.00
_cell.angle_gamma   90.00
#
_symmetry.space_group_name_H-M   'P 1'
#
loop_
_entity.id
_entity.type
_entity.pdbx_description
1 polymer ?
#
loop_
_entity_poly.entity_id
_entity_poly.type
_entity_poly.pdbx_seq_one_letter_code
_entity_poly.pdbx_strand_id
1 'polypeptide(L)'
;MRKLENYPQLYVGRSKIHGLGLFAAEDIEWGRRITEFRGQRLSPKEVKRRQRFYDSIGFICLIQFGDGSGIDGISGGNESRFINHSHKPNLGAIREDKWRVVFYSLDDISKGEELTFNYGFHPKNTSRVLVADAVERGEQG
;
A
#
# COMPACT_ATOMS: atom_id res chain seq x y z
N MET A 1 8.20 16.23 -19.17
CA MET A 1 6.83 16.10 -18.65
C MET A 1 6.50 14.65 -18.45
N ARG A 2 5.94 14.33 -17.30
CA ARG A 2 5.55 12.96 -16.99
C ARG A 2 4.28 12.59 -17.76
N LYS A 3 4.30 11.43 -18.38
CA LYS A 3 3.13 10.89 -19.04
C LYS A 3 2.08 10.51 -18.00
N LEU A 4 0.82 10.86 -18.24
CA LEU A 4 -0.27 10.45 -17.38
C LEU A 4 -0.41 8.94 -17.43
N GLU A 5 -0.60 8.35 -16.26
CA GLU A 5 -0.77 6.91 -16.15
C GLU A 5 -2.24 6.55 -16.31
N ASN A 6 -2.49 5.50 -17.07
CA ASN A 6 -3.83 5.00 -17.28
C ASN A 6 -4.12 3.89 -16.28
N TYR A 7 -4.43 4.30 -15.04
CA TYR A 7 -4.82 3.35 -14.01
C TYR A 7 -6.25 2.85 -14.22
N PRO A 8 -6.54 1.63 -13.77
CA PRO A 8 -7.91 1.11 -13.85
C PRO A 8 -8.82 1.88 -12.91
N GLN A 9 -10.12 1.74 -13.14
CA GLN A 9 -11.12 2.36 -12.27
C GLN A 9 -11.27 1.54 -11.00
N LEU A 10 -11.31 2.25 -9.87
CA LEU A 10 -11.39 1.67 -8.54
C LEU A 10 -12.51 2.36 -7.76
N TYR A 11 -12.97 1.73 -6.70
CA TYR A 11 -13.92 2.38 -5.78
C TYR A 11 -13.66 1.96 -4.34
N VAL A 12 -14.04 2.82 -3.42
CA VAL A 12 -13.96 2.55 -1.98
C VAL A 12 -15.31 2.04 -1.52
N GLY A 13 -15.31 0.96 -0.76
CA GLY A 13 -16.53 0.35 -0.27
C GLY A 13 -16.31 -0.38 1.03
N ARG A 14 -17.36 -1.00 1.55
CA ARG A 14 -17.26 -1.80 2.76
C ARG A 14 -16.45 -3.06 2.51
N SER A 15 -15.47 -3.30 3.36
CA SER A 15 -14.62 -4.47 3.28
C SER A 15 -15.17 -5.59 4.15
N LYS A 16 -15.00 -6.83 3.69
CA LYS A 16 -15.25 -8.01 4.52
C LYS A 16 -14.07 -8.30 5.45
N ILE A 17 -12.94 -7.63 5.20
CA ILE A 17 -11.72 -7.82 6.00
C ILE A 17 -11.73 -6.86 7.18
N HIS A 18 -11.84 -5.56 6.90
CA HIS A 18 -11.80 -4.54 7.94
C HIS A 18 -12.30 -3.21 7.37
N GLY A 19 -13.26 -2.59 8.03
CA GLY A 19 -13.76 -1.26 7.72
C GLY A 19 -14.04 -1.01 6.24
N LEU A 20 -13.39 0.01 5.67
CA LEU A 20 -13.46 0.30 4.25
C LEU A 20 -12.31 -0.39 3.52
N GLY A 21 -12.52 -0.69 2.25
CA GLY A 21 -11.52 -1.27 1.39
C GLY A 21 -11.53 -0.64 0.02
N LEU A 22 -10.54 -0.98 -0.78
CA LEU A 22 -10.44 -0.54 -2.16
C LEU A 22 -10.77 -1.71 -3.08
N PHE A 23 -11.61 -1.47 -4.07
CA PHE A 23 -12.16 -2.50 -4.94
C PHE A 23 -11.94 -2.19 -6.41
N ALA A 24 -11.82 -3.24 -7.22
CA ALA A 24 -11.78 -3.10 -8.67
C ALA A 24 -13.15 -2.72 -9.19
N ALA A 25 -13.23 -1.63 -9.96
CA ALA A 25 -14.47 -1.21 -10.61
C ALA A 25 -14.57 -1.73 -12.04
N GLU A 26 -13.57 -2.47 -12.50
CA GLU A 26 -13.52 -3.13 -13.78
C GLU A 26 -12.62 -4.35 -13.68
N ASP A 27 -12.67 -5.25 -14.67
CA ASP A 27 -11.74 -6.37 -14.71
C ASP A 27 -10.33 -5.87 -14.97
N ILE A 28 -9.37 -6.41 -14.24
CA ILE A 28 -7.97 -5.99 -14.30
C ILE A 28 -7.10 -7.19 -14.65
N GLU A 29 -6.27 -7.05 -15.68
CA GLU A 29 -5.35 -8.11 -16.07
C GLU A 29 -4.14 -8.18 -15.14
N TRP A 30 -3.56 -9.35 -15.04
CA TRP A 30 -2.30 -9.59 -14.36
C TRP A 30 -1.22 -8.62 -14.83
N GLY A 31 -0.44 -8.11 -13.87
CA GLY A 31 0.72 -7.28 -14.19
C GLY A 31 0.40 -5.83 -14.47
N ARG A 32 -0.85 -5.42 -14.31
CA ARG A 32 -1.24 -4.04 -14.55
C ARG A 32 -0.94 -3.15 -13.35
N ARG A 33 -0.43 -1.96 -13.62
CA ARG A 33 -0.26 -0.93 -12.57
C ARG A 33 -1.65 -0.47 -12.14
N ILE A 34 -1.86 -0.43 -10.82
CA ILE A 34 -3.18 -0.20 -10.24
C ILE A 34 -3.32 1.21 -9.68
N THR A 35 -2.40 1.60 -8.83
CA THR A 35 -2.42 2.91 -8.19
C THR A 35 -1.08 3.14 -7.51
N GLU A 36 -0.86 4.37 -7.08
CA GLU A 36 0.36 4.77 -6.38
C GLU A 36 0.03 5.07 -4.93
N PHE A 37 0.89 4.63 -4.00
CA PHE A 37 0.72 4.99 -2.61
C PHE A 37 1.18 6.41 -2.40
N ARG A 38 0.26 7.30 -2.11
CA ARG A 38 0.53 8.72 -1.94
C ARG A 38 0.38 9.14 -0.49
N GLY A 39 1.16 10.13 -0.11
CA GLY A 39 1.08 10.67 1.22
C GLY A 39 2.22 11.61 1.52
N GLN A 40 2.32 11.98 2.78
CA GLN A 40 3.36 12.87 3.26
C GLN A 40 4.70 12.14 3.35
N ARG A 41 5.75 12.76 2.80
CA ARG A 41 7.10 12.22 2.88
C ARG A 41 7.67 12.53 4.25
N LEU A 42 8.22 11.51 4.90
CA LEU A 42 8.74 11.64 6.27
C LEU A 42 10.21 11.26 6.34
N SER A 43 10.97 12.02 7.12
CA SER A 43 12.33 11.65 7.48
C SER A 43 12.30 10.46 8.45
N PRO A 44 13.42 9.76 8.67
CA PRO A 44 13.46 8.65 9.63
C PRO A 44 12.99 9.06 11.03
N LYS A 45 13.34 10.27 11.46
CA LYS A 45 12.93 10.79 12.77
C LYS A 45 11.41 10.97 12.83
N GLU A 46 10.83 11.51 11.77
CA GLU A 46 9.39 11.72 11.70
C GLU A 46 8.63 10.40 11.62
N VAL A 47 9.17 9.41 10.92
CA VAL A 47 8.59 8.08 10.87
C VAL A 47 8.48 7.50 12.28
N LYS A 48 9.54 7.57 13.06
CA LYS A 48 9.52 7.05 14.44
C LYS A 48 8.45 7.74 15.29
N ARG A 49 8.31 9.05 15.13
CA ARG A 49 7.31 9.82 15.86
C ARG A 49 5.89 9.42 15.48
N ARG A 50 5.62 9.37 14.16
CA ARG A 50 4.30 8.99 13.65
C ARG A 50 3.94 7.57 14.03
N GLN A 51 4.91 6.68 13.97
CA GLN A 51 4.74 5.29 14.29
C GLN A 51 4.31 5.10 15.75
N ARG A 52 4.93 5.79 16.67
CA ARG A 52 4.52 5.75 18.07
C ARG A 52 3.07 6.19 18.26
N PHE A 53 2.68 7.23 17.54
CA PHE A 53 1.31 7.71 17.59
C PHE A 53 0.35 6.66 17.03
N TYR A 54 0.64 6.10 15.87
CA TYR A 54 -0.21 5.09 15.27
C TYR A 54 -0.28 3.80 16.09
N ASP A 55 0.82 3.41 16.72
CA ASP A 55 0.83 2.25 17.61
C ASP A 55 -0.13 2.46 18.79
N SER A 56 -0.18 3.68 19.30
CA SER A 56 -1.03 3.98 20.46
C SER A 56 -2.52 3.88 20.15
N ILE A 57 -2.90 4.03 18.87
CA ILE A 57 -4.31 3.97 18.45
C ILE A 57 -4.62 2.73 17.61
N GLY A 58 -3.64 1.83 17.43
CA GLY A 58 -3.86 0.59 16.69
C GLY A 58 -4.10 0.79 15.20
N PHE A 59 -3.46 1.79 14.60
CA PHE A 59 -3.70 2.16 13.22
C PHE A 59 -2.43 2.03 12.37
N ILE A 60 -2.56 1.63 11.12
CA ILE A 60 -1.43 1.50 10.19
C ILE A 60 -1.80 2.13 8.86
N CYS A 61 -1.06 3.16 8.47
CA CYS A 61 -1.18 3.74 7.13
C CYS A 61 0.16 4.37 6.72
N LEU A 62 1.25 3.67 7.04
CA LEU A 62 2.61 4.16 6.90
C LEU A 62 3.45 3.13 6.18
N ILE A 63 4.08 3.50 5.08
CA ILE A 63 5.09 2.66 4.44
C ILE A 63 6.45 3.19 4.84
N GLN A 64 7.26 2.34 5.45
CA GLN A 64 8.62 2.65 5.83
C GLN A 64 9.61 1.97 4.88
N PHE A 65 10.61 2.73 4.46
CA PHE A 65 11.68 2.21 3.59
C PHE A 65 12.87 1.75 4.42
N GLY A 66 13.78 1.01 3.76
CA GLY A 66 14.95 0.45 4.43
C GLY A 66 15.88 1.49 5.02
N ASP A 67 15.91 2.71 4.48
CA ASP A 67 16.71 3.80 5.02
C ASP A 67 16.05 4.52 6.22
N GLY A 68 14.86 4.06 6.61
CA GLY A 68 14.12 4.62 7.73
C GLY A 68 13.14 5.72 7.38
N SER A 69 13.23 6.29 6.18
CA SER A 69 12.25 7.27 5.72
C SER A 69 10.93 6.57 5.38
N GLY A 70 9.89 7.33 5.12
CA GLY A 70 8.61 6.72 4.83
C GLY A 70 7.58 7.68 4.25
N ILE A 71 6.41 7.12 3.98
CA ILE A 71 5.27 7.86 3.47
C ILE A 71 4.07 7.58 4.36
N ASP A 72 3.44 8.66 4.82
CA ASP A 72 2.22 8.58 5.63
C ASP A 72 1.02 8.79 4.71
N GLY A 73 0.22 7.73 4.51
CA GLY A 73 -0.90 7.76 3.60
C GLY A 73 -2.12 8.51 4.11
N ILE A 74 -2.15 8.89 5.37
CA ILE A 74 -3.27 9.68 5.91
C ILE A 74 -3.16 11.13 5.49
N SER A 75 -1.95 11.68 5.55
CA SER A 75 -1.71 13.08 5.25
C SER A 75 -1.37 13.24 3.77
N GLY A 76 -2.26 13.85 3.01
CA GLY A 76 -2.07 14.03 1.57
C GLY A 76 -2.18 12.74 0.76
N GLY A 77 -2.84 11.73 1.32
CA GLY A 77 -2.96 10.43 0.65
C GLY A 77 -4.07 10.38 -0.39
N ASN A 78 -4.19 9.24 -1.01
CA ASN A 78 -5.24 8.95 -1.97
C ASN A 78 -5.99 7.68 -1.55
N GLU A 79 -6.78 7.11 -2.46
CA GLU A 79 -7.58 5.91 -2.20
C GLU A 79 -6.73 4.69 -1.84
N SER A 80 -5.45 4.68 -2.16
CA SER A 80 -4.57 3.54 -1.82
C SER A 80 -4.48 3.30 -0.32
N ARG A 81 -4.79 4.30 0.51
CA ARG A 81 -4.77 4.12 1.96
C ARG A 81 -5.83 3.14 2.46
N PHE A 82 -6.80 2.79 1.63
CA PHE A 82 -7.85 1.83 1.98
C PHE A 82 -7.52 0.39 1.60
N ILE A 83 -6.35 0.13 0.99
CA ILE A 83 -5.94 -1.23 0.66
C ILE A 83 -5.70 -2.00 1.97
N ASN A 84 -6.46 -3.06 2.17
CA ASN A 84 -6.36 -3.87 3.38
C ASN A 84 -5.28 -4.95 3.25
N HIS A 85 -4.85 -5.46 4.40
CA HIS A 85 -3.86 -6.53 4.46
C HIS A 85 -4.49 -7.88 4.16
N SER A 86 -3.74 -8.74 3.46
CA SER A 86 -4.06 -10.14 3.30
C SER A 86 -2.77 -10.96 3.17
N HIS A 87 -2.77 -12.16 3.72
CA HIS A 87 -1.66 -13.10 3.51
C HIS A 87 -1.71 -13.75 2.14
N LYS A 88 -2.83 -13.62 1.43
CA LYS A 88 -2.99 -14.05 0.04
C LYS A 88 -3.38 -12.85 -0.80
N PRO A 89 -2.44 -11.92 -1.01
CA PRO A 89 -2.76 -10.65 -1.65
C PRO A 89 -2.93 -10.82 -3.16
N ASN A 90 -3.70 -9.91 -3.75
CA ASN A 90 -3.76 -9.80 -5.20
C ASN A 90 -2.95 -8.61 -5.73
N LEU A 91 -2.31 -7.86 -4.85
CA LEU A 91 -1.41 -6.77 -5.25
C LEU A 91 0.01 -7.00 -4.77
N GLY A 92 0.96 -6.61 -5.62
CA GLY A 92 2.36 -6.42 -5.25
C GLY A 92 2.67 -4.94 -5.26
N ALA A 93 3.86 -4.55 -4.80
CA ALA A 93 4.28 -3.16 -4.82
C ALA A 93 5.74 -3.06 -5.26
N ILE A 94 6.04 -1.97 -5.98
CA ILE A 94 7.40 -1.67 -6.42
C ILE A 94 7.72 -0.23 -6.04
N ARG A 95 8.87 -0.04 -5.41
CA ARG A 95 9.41 1.30 -5.15
C ARG A 95 10.18 1.74 -6.39
N GLU A 96 9.57 2.58 -7.20
CA GLU A 96 10.14 2.97 -8.49
C GLU A 96 11.21 4.04 -8.37
N ASP A 97 11.10 4.89 -7.36
CA ASP A 97 12.14 5.81 -6.97
C ASP A 97 12.01 6.07 -5.48
N LYS A 98 12.82 6.99 -4.95
CA LYS A 98 12.90 7.18 -3.49
C LYS A 98 11.53 7.36 -2.83
N TRP A 99 10.61 8.03 -3.50
CA TRP A 99 9.33 8.41 -2.90
C TRP A 99 8.13 7.88 -3.65
N ARG A 100 8.34 6.96 -4.58
CA ARG A 100 7.25 6.48 -5.42
C ARG A 100 7.07 4.97 -5.28
N VAL A 101 5.94 4.60 -4.70
CA VAL A 101 5.53 3.20 -4.55
C VAL A 101 4.31 2.97 -5.41
N VAL A 102 4.37 2.00 -6.31
CA VAL A 102 3.29 1.67 -7.23
C VAL A 102 2.82 0.26 -6.96
N PHE A 103 1.51 0.09 -6.81
CA PHE A 103 0.89 -1.22 -6.69
C PHE A 103 0.57 -1.78 -8.07
N TYR A 104 0.74 -3.08 -8.22
CA TYR A 104 0.41 -3.76 -9.47
C TYR A 104 -0.29 -5.09 -9.16
N SER A 105 -1.08 -5.57 -10.13
CA SER A 105 -1.84 -6.81 -9.94
C SER A 105 -0.94 -8.04 -10.05
N LEU A 106 -1.09 -8.95 -9.09
CA LEU A 106 -0.36 -10.23 -9.05
C LEU A 106 -1.10 -11.32 -9.84
N ASP A 107 -2.38 -11.12 -10.07
CA ASP A 107 -3.26 -12.04 -10.77
C ASP A 107 -4.28 -11.24 -11.56
N ASP A 108 -5.06 -11.92 -12.38
CA ASP A 108 -6.25 -11.30 -12.95
C ASP A 108 -7.23 -11.02 -11.81
N ILE A 109 -7.78 -9.82 -11.79
CA ILE A 109 -8.68 -9.36 -10.75
C ILE A 109 -10.02 -9.04 -11.39
N SER A 110 -11.09 -9.62 -10.85
CA SER A 110 -12.43 -9.41 -11.39
C SER A 110 -13.06 -8.15 -10.82
N LYS A 111 -13.90 -7.51 -11.62
CA LYS A 111 -14.71 -6.39 -11.16
C LYS A 111 -15.43 -6.77 -9.87
N GLY A 112 -15.35 -5.90 -8.87
CA GLY A 112 -15.97 -6.11 -7.56
C GLY A 112 -15.08 -6.80 -6.54
N GLU A 113 -13.91 -7.27 -6.95
CA GLU A 113 -12.98 -7.95 -6.04
C GLU A 113 -12.21 -6.92 -5.23
N GLU A 114 -12.04 -7.20 -3.94
CA GLU A 114 -11.27 -6.30 -3.07
C GLU A 114 -9.78 -6.43 -3.37
N LEU A 115 -9.11 -5.27 -3.42
CA LEU A 115 -7.66 -5.19 -3.61
C LEU A 115 -6.97 -5.32 -2.26
N THR A 116 -6.01 -6.23 -2.17
CA THR A 116 -5.31 -6.51 -0.92
C THR A 116 -3.83 -6.59 -1.15
N PHE A 117 -3.08 -6.29 -0.11
CA PHE A 117 -1.63 -6.30 -0.15
C PHE A 117 -1.10 -6.95 1.12
N ASN A 118 0.00 -7.68 1.01
CA ASN A 118 0.66 -8.21 2.20
C ASN A 118 1.57 -7.10 2.75
N TYR A 119 1.21 -6.58 3.91
CA TYR A 119 1.94 -5.48 4.55
C TYR A 119 3.35 -5.85 5.00
N GLY A 120 3.77 -7.11 4.81
CA GLY A 120 5.03 -7.57 5.38
C GLY A 120 4.95 -7.62 6.89
N PHE A 121 3.78 -7.98 7.40
CA PHE A 121 3.50 -8.00 8.81
C PHE A 121 4.50 -8.85 9.57
N HIS A 122 5.03 -8.28 10.66
CA HIS A 122 5.98 -8.94 11.53
C HIS A 122 5.47 -8.85 12.96
N PRO A 123 5.39 -9.95 13.70
CA PRO A 123 4.85 -9.88 15.07
C PRO A 123 5.53 -8.86 15.96
N LYS A 124 6.81 -8.60 15.74
CA LYS A 124 7.58 -7.62 16.52
C LYS A 124 7.47 -6.20 15.98
N ASN A 125 6.89 -6.03 14.81
CA ASN A 125 6.82 -4.74 14.11
C ASN A 125 5.44 -4.53 13.53
N THR A 126 4.43 -4.74 14.35
CA THR A 126 3.05 -4.80 13.87
C THR A 126 2.57 -3.53 13.21
N SER A 127 3.15 -2.41 13.57
CA SER A 127 2.76 -1.12 13.01
C SER A 127 3.57 -0.73 11.80
N ARG A 128 4.59 -1.50 11.47
CA ARG A 128 5.52 -1.15 10.42
C ARG A 128 5.36 -1.99 9.19
N VAL A 129 5.39 -1.33 8.06
CA VAL A 129 5.30 -2.00 6.77
C VAL A 129 6.52 -1.61 5.95
N LEU A 130 7.40 -2.56 5.68
CA LEU A 130 8.56 -2.36 4.82
C LEU A 130 8.26 -2.92 3.43
N VAL A 131 7.13 -2.52 2.94
CA VAL A 131 6.49 -3.09 1.78
C VAL A 131 7.34 -3.03 0.53
N ALA A 132 7.80 -1.84 0.21
CA ALA A 132 8.53 -1.64 -1.03
C ALA A 132 9.86 -2.39 -1.03
N ASP A 133 10.54 -2.39 0.13
CA ASP A 133 11.82 -3.09 0.24
C ASP A 133 11.63 -4.60 0.12
N ALA A 134 10.61 -5.14 0.75
CA ALA A 134 10.34 -6.57 0.65
C ALA A 134 10.09 -6.98 -0.80
N VAL A 135 9.32 -6.21 -1.53
CA VAL A 135 9.04 -6.49 -2.94
C VAL A 135 10.30 -6.36 -3.78
N GLU A 136 11.09 -5.34 -3.55
CA GLU A 136 12.34 -5.11 -4.30
C GLU A 136 13.34 -6.25 -4.10
N ARG A 137 13.32 -6.91 -2.94
CA ARG A 137 14.18 -8.05 -2.68
C ARG A 137 13.59 -9.36 -3.18
N GLY A 138 12.41 -9.33 -3.79
CA GLY A 138 11.73 -10.51 -4.26
C GLY A 138 11.09 -11.33 -3.15
N GLU A 139 10.93 -10.78 -1.97
CA GLU A 139 10.25 -11.44 -0.87
C GLU A 139 8.76 -11.40 -1.10
N GLN A 140 8.16 -12.55 -1.23
CA GLN A 140 6.72 -12.68 -1.39
C GLN A 140 6.13 -13.04 -0.04
N GLY A 141 5.34 -12.16 0.48
CA GLY A 141 4.75 -12.32 1.79
C GLY A 141 3.92 -13.56 2.00
#